data_3b4166e06649ecc9d5131cc0bccd0c71
#
_entry.id   3b4166e06649ecc9d5131cc0bccd0c71
#
_cell.length_a   1.000
_cell.length_b   1.000
_cell.length_c   1.000
_cell.angle_alpha   90.00
_cell.angle_beta   90.00
_cell.angle_gamma   90.00
#
_symmetry.space_group_name_H-M   'P 1'
#
loop_
_entity.id
_entity.type
_entity.pdbx_description
1 polymer ?
#
loop_
_entity_poly.entity_id
_entity_poly.type
_entity_poly.pdbx_seq_one_letter_code
_entity_poly.pdbx_strand_id
1 'polypeptide(L)'
;MLVVAFAITLPAVTPRIYASDEIQYFSYLRSLWFDRDVSFENEYQYFFDQNIGRGEGFYATFLEHYTEAGRRPSFATIGSAILWAPVYLAGDLVARMAGYERDGFSYPYVAAVAYGSACYGFAAILLSIAAARRLVGDGMLAGILVWIGTPLLFYMYVSPPYSHACSAFAVALFVTVWLRVRESWTIGGAIALGLAGALMAMVREQDAILAVGPIVDFVGYLIKSHVTRDSSVSIYQSSRGPTPARGSLAPSRSAAAAGAADSPTGINHWQSGTATVHRLVLVGLAGCVAFALGFLPQLLAYKALNGHYGPSSMVTRKMTWTSPHALEVLASPAHGFFIWTPLAVLALVGLVVLARRGTPVVRPVALCALLMVAVQIYVSGSVESWTVAGAFGQRRFVALTVLLTIGLATLLKVLQGNALRPVVGIVIALCVWWNVALIAAFGTGLMNRQKLEPRQNAYVAFVTLPRMAPDIAYRYLFSRESFYRNRRAEP
;
A
#
# COMPACT_ATOMS: atom_id res chain seq x y z
N MET A 1 -22.07 -1.76 10.97
CA MET A 1 -21.51 -0.91 12.03
C MET A 1 -20.31 -0.08 11.52
N LEU A 2 -19.22 -0.67 10.99
CA LEU A 2 -18.02 0.08 10.57
C LEU A 2 -18.31 1.10 9.44
N VAL A 3 -19.10 0.73 8.43
CA VAL A 3 -19.53 1.64 7.35
C VAL A 3 -20.33 2.83 7.90
N VAL A 4 -21.21 2.58 8.85
CA VAL A 4 -21.99 3.64 9.50
C VAL A 4 -21.08 4.57 10.29
N ALA A 5 -20.12 4.02 11.04
CA ALA A 5 -19.12 4.81 11.77
C ALA A 5 -18.30 5.69 10.81
N PHE A 6 -17.85 5.14 9.68
CA PHE A 6 -17.15 5.91 8.65
C PHE A 6 -18.03 7.03 8.06
N ALA A 7 -19.29 6.73 7.72
CA ALA A 7 -20.22 7.72 7.17
C ALA A 7 -20.47 8.89 8.14
N ILE A 8 -20.59 8.62 9.44
CA ILE A 8 -20.72 9.66 10.48
C ILE A 8 -19.47 10.53 10.56
N THR A 9 -18.29 10.01 10.26
CA THR A 9 -17.02 10.77 10.32
C THR A 9 -16.71 11.55 9.04
N LEU A 10 -17.43 11.35 7.93
CA LEU A 10 -17.20 12.06 6.67
C LEU A 10 -17.18 13.60 6.81
N PRO A 11 -18.01 14.24 7.63
CA PRO A 11 -17.92 15.70 7.83
C PRO A 11 -16.58 16.17 8.39
N ALA A 12 -15.77 15.27 8.98
CA ALA A 12 -14.43 15.57 9.44
C ALA A 12 -13.38 15.64 8.31
N VAL A 13 -13.67 15.14 7.11
CA VAL A 13 -12.77 15.24 5.95
C VAL A 13 -12.53 16.70 5.59
N THR A 14 -11.27 17.09 5.36
CA THR A 14 -10.87 18.46 5.02
C THR A 14 -10.72 18.59 3.50
N PRO A 15 -11.66 19.22 2.79
CA PRO A 15 -11.60 19.41 1.34
C PRO A 15 -10.71 20.61 1.00
N ARG A 16 -9.40 20.42 1.04
CA ARG A 16 -8.42 21.48 0.79
C ARG A 16 -7.13 20.91 0.21
N ILE A 17 -6.51 21.67 -0.70
CA ILE A 17 -5.15 21.47 -1.20
C ILE A 17 -4.26 22.55 -0.60
N TYR A 18 -3.09 22.18 -0.05
CA TYR A 18 -2.16 23.15 0.55
C TYR A 18 -0.68 22.76 0.42
N ALA A 19 -0.37 21.55 0.00
CA ALA A 19 1.00 21.07 -0.09
C ALA A 19 1.42 20.82 -1.55
N SER A 20 2.70 20.99 -1.84
CA SER A 20 3.26 20.80 -3.18
C SER A 20 2.98 19.40 -3.77
N ASP A 21 3.02 18.37 -2.95
CA ASP A 21 2.70 17.00 -3.40
C ASP A 21 1.23 16.89 -3.83
N GLU A 22 0.30 17.48 -3.05
CA GLU A 22 -1.14 17.48 -3.34
C GLU A 22 -1.44 18.19 -4.67
N ILE A 23 -0.78 19.34 -4.89
CA ILE A 23 -0.89 20.10 -6.15
C ILE A 23 -0.50 19.21 -7.32
N GLN A 24 0.64 18.52 -7.26
CA GLN A 24 1.13 17.69 -8.36
C GLN A 24 0.18 16.54 -8.70
N TYR A 25 -0.37 15.84 -7.71
CA TYR A 25 -1.35 14.76 -7.96
C TYR A 25 -2.67 15.30 -8.52
N PHE A 26 -3.13 16.45 -8.01
CA PHE A 26 -4.38 17.07 -8.47
C PHE A 26 -4.26 17.61 -9.90
N SER A 27 -3.10 18.14 -10.27
CA SER A 27 -2.85 18.72 -11.60
C SER A 27 -3.09 17.73 -12.74
N TYR A 28 -2.78 16.44 -12.54
CA TYR A 28 -3.12 15.41 -13.54
C TYR A 28 -4.61 15.35 -13.86
N LEU A 29 -5.50 15.48 -12.86
CA LEU A 29 -6.94 15.42 -13.09
C LEU A 29 -7.43 16.63 -13.91
N ARG A 30 -7.02 17.81 -13.47
CA ARG A 30 -7.46 19.07 -14.09
C ARG A 30 -6.92 19.19 -15.52
N SER A 31 -5.62 18.97 -15.70
CA SER A 31 -4.96 19.05 -17.01
C SER A 31 -5.56 18.03 -18.00
N LEU A 32 -5.70 16.76 -17.60
CA LEU A 32 -6.30 15.73 -18.46
C LEU A 32 -7.78 15.98 -18.80
N TRP A 33 -8.56 16.53 -17.85
CA TRP A 33 -10.00 16.73 -18.06
C TRP A 33 -10.33 18.00 -18.84
N PHE A 34 -9.66 19.11 -18.51
CA PHE A 34 -9.96 20.41 -19.10
C PHE A 34 -9.05 20.74 -20.30
N ASP A 35 -7.75 20.53 -20.16
CA ASP A 35 -6.75 20.92 -21.17
C ASP A 35 -6.40 19.76 -22.12
N ARG A 36 -6.73 18.51 -21.71
CA ARG A 36 -6.45 17.27 -22.46
C ARG A 36 -4.97 17.04 -22.74
N ASP A 37 -4.16 17.48 -21.83
CA ASP A 37 -2.71 17.29 -21.90
C ASP A 37 -2.11 16.90 -20.53
N VAL A 38 -0.78 16.89 -20.42
CA VAL A 38 -0.02 16.73 -19.18
C VAL A 38 1.00 17.86 -19.06
N SER A 39 0.52 19.12 -19.20
CA SER A 39 1.30 20.33 -18.98
C SER A 39 0.74 21.06 -17.78
N PHE A 40 1.53 21.16 -16.71
CA PHE A 40 1.05 21.64 -15.41
C PHE A 40 1.38 23.12 -15.13
N GLU A 41 1.73 23.89 -16.18
CA GLU A 41 2.09 25.31 -16.05
C GLU A 41 0.97 26.12 -15.39
N ASN A 42 -0.23 26.02 -15.94
CA ASN A 42 -1.40 26.76 -15.50
C ASN A 42 -1.90 26.31 -14.11
N GLU A 43 -1.84 25.00 -13.80
CA GLU A 43 -2.19 24.48 -12.48
C GLU A 43 -1.22 25.00 -11.41
N TYR A 44 0.08 24.92 -11.67
CA TYR A 44 1.09 25.36 -10.71
C TYR A 44 1.02 26.86 -10.50
N GLN A 45 0.83 27.64 -11.59
CA GLN A 45 0.66 29.09 -11.51
C GLN A 45 -0.60 29.45 -10.71
N TYR A 46 -1.74 28.78 -10.98
CA TYR A 46 -2.99 28.99 -10.24
C TYR A 46 -2.80 28.83 -8.73
N PHE A 47 -2.21 27.69 -8.29
CA PHE A 47 -2.01 27.46 -6.87
C PHE A 47 -0.99 28.43 -6.25
N PHE A 48 0.04 28.80 -6.98
CA PHE A 48 1.00 29.79 -6.54
C PHE A 48 0.37 31.17 -6.33
N ASP A 49 -0.45 31.63 -7.27
CA ASP A 49 -1.16 32.92 -7.19
C ASP A 49 -2.18 32.94 -6.04
N GLN A 50 -2.78 31.79 -5.73
CA GLN A 50 -3.68 31.64 -4.57
C GLN A 50 -2.94 31.53 -3.22
N ASN A 51 -1.63 31.77 -3.17
CA ASN A 51 -0.80 31.58 -1.98
C ASN A 51 -0.78 30.13 -1.43
N ILE A 52 -1.06 29.16 -2.28
CA ILE A 52 -1.01 27.73 -1.96
C ILE A 52 0.32 27.19 -2.49
N GLY A 53 1.04 26.42 -1.68
CA GLY A 53 2.34 25.89 -2.11
C GLY A 53 3.48 26.90 -2.14
N ARG A 54 3.33 28.09 -1.59
CA ARG A 54 4.38 29.13 -1.49
C ARG A 54 5.53 28.80 -0.52
N GLY A 55 5.56 27.58 0.05
CA GLY A 55 6.67 27.16 0.88
C GLY A 55 8.00 27.23 0.08
N GLU A 56 9.10 27.44 0.80
CA GLU A 56 10.44 27.47 0.23
C GLU A 56 10.64 26.29 -0.74
N GLY A 57 11.00 26.61 -1.96
CA GLY A 57 11.33 25.64 -3.00
C GLY A 57 10.20 25.24 -3.96
N PHE A 58 8.92 25.61 -3.76
CA PHE A 58 7.88 25.29 -4.76
C PHE A 58 8.13 26.04 -6.06
N TYR A 59 8.28 27.37 -6.00
CA TYR A 59 8.57 28.20 -7.17
C TYR A 59 9.87 27.74 -7.86
N ALA A 60 10.95 27.65 -7.11
CA ALA A 60 12.26 27.24 -7.64
C ALA A 60 12.23 25.83 -8.26
N THR A 61 11.44 24.89 -7.69
CA THR A 61 11.41 23.52 -8.20
C THR A 61 10.45 23.34 -9.38
N PHE A 62 9.26 23.96 -9.32
CA PHE A 62 8.16 23.63 -10.24
C PHE A 62 7.79 24.74 -11.22
N LEU A 63 8.18 26.00 -10.95
CA LEU A 63 7.87 27.13 -11.82
C LEU A 63 9.10 27.77 -12.48
N GLU A 64 10.33 27.51 -12.01
CA GLU A 64 11.56 27.95 -12.68
C GLU A 64 12.13 26.89 -13.60
N HIS A 65 12.00 25.59 -13.26
CA HIS A 65 12.61 24.51 -14.00
C HIS A 65 11.69 23.94 -15.08
N TYR A 66 12.30 23.47 -16.15
CA TYR A 66 11.67 22.68 -17.20
C TYR A 66 12.35 21.33 -17.33
N THR A 67 11.60 20.34 -17.72
CA THR A 67 12.11 19.00 -18.09
C THR A 67 12.72 19.05 -19.49
N GLU A 68 13.35 17.95 -19.91
CA GLU A 68 13.88 17.80 -21.28
C GLU A 68 12.80 17.90 -22.37
N ALA A 69 11.53 17.63 -22.01
CA ALA A 69 10.38 17.80 -22.89
C ALA A 69 9.81 19.25 -22.92
N GLY A 70 10.43 20.20 -22.22
CA GLY A 70 9.94 21.58 -22.10
C GLY A 70 8.66 21.71 -21.27
N ARG A 71 8.40 20.77 -20.36
CA ARG A 71 7.26 20.76 -19.43
C ARG A 71 7.70 21.10 -18.01
N ARG A 72 6.77 21.56 -17.17
CA ARG A 72 7.05 21.72 -15.73
C ARG A 72 7.27 20.36 -15.08
N PRO A 73 8.27 20.18 -14.20
CA PRO A 73 8.56 18.90 -13.58
C PRO A 73 7.41 18.46 -12.66
N SER A 74 7.17 17.15 -12.60
CA SER A 74 6.29 16.54 -11.60
C SER A 74 6.96 15.29 -11.04
N PHE A 75 6.87 15.13 -9.71
CA PHE A 75 7.34 13.95 -9.00
C PHE A 75 6.18 13.02 -8.64
N ALA A 76 4.94 13.46 -8.89
CA ALA A 76 3.75 12.66 -8.71
C ALA A 76 3.57 11.67 -9.85
N THR A 77 2.90 10.57 -9.54
CA THR A 77 2.48 9.54 -10.47
C THR A 77 1.00 9.66 -10.80
N ILE A 78 0.58 9.13 -11.96
CA ILE A 78 -0.80 9.29 -12.47
C ILE A 78 -1.85 8.45 -11.73
N GLY A 79 -1.44 7.42 -10.96
CA GLY A 79 -2.37 6.43 -10.41
C GLY A 79 -3.39 7.00 -9.43
N SER A 80 -3.01 8.00 -8.62
CA SER A 80 -3.98 8.69 -7.75
C SER A 80 -5.03 9.43 -8.57
N ALA A 81 -4.65 10.08 -9.66
CA ALA A 81 -5.59 10.73 -10.57
C ALA A 81 -6.54 9.71 -11.23
N ILE A 82 -6.04 8.54 -11.63
CA ILE A 82 -6.89 7.45 -12.14
C ILE A 82 -7.95 7.03 -11.11
N LEU A 83 -7.54 6.85 -9.85
CA LEU A 83 -8.47 6.50 -8.77
C LEU A 83 -9.49 7.62 -8.49
N TRP A 84 -9.06 8.86 -8.51
CA TRP A 84 -9.95 10.00 -8.23
C TRP A 84 -10.81 10.39 -9.43
N ALA A 85 -10.48 10.00 -10.65
CA ALA A 85 -11.21 10.41 -11.86
C ALA A 85 -12.73 10.21 -11.76
N PRO A 86 -13.28 9.07 -11.29
CA PRO A 86 -14.73 8.90 -11.19
C PRO A 86 -15.39 9.92 -10.25
N VAL A 87 -14.79 10.20 -9.10
CA VAL A 87 -15.34 11.17 -8.12
C VAL A 87 -15.11 12.60 -8.58
N TYR A 88 -14.01 12.89 -9.30
CA TYR A 88 -13.75 14.20 -9.87
C TYR A 88 -14.78 14.55 -10.96
N LEU A 89 -15.16 13.59 -11.81
CA LEU A 89 -16.22 13.74 -12.79
C LEU A 89 -17.58 13.96 -12.13
N ALA A 90 -17.85 13.29 -11.01
CA ALA A 90 -19.04 13.58 -10.21
C ALA A 90 -18.98 15.01 -9.62
N GLY A 91 -17.80 15.48 -9.23
CA GLY A 91 -17.55 16.87 -8.82
C GLY A 91 -17.86 17.88 -9.93
N ASP A 92 -17.47 17.59 -11.20
CA ASP A 92 -17.82 18.44 -12.35
C ASP A 92 -19.35 18.50 -12.56
N LEU A 93 -20.05 17.37 -12.41
CA LEU A 93 -21.51 17.36 -12.49
C LEU A 93 -22.13 18.20 -11.37
N VAL A 94 -21.64 18.10 -10.12
CA VAL A 94 -22.11 18.92 -8.99
C VAL A 94 -21.82 20.40 -9.26
N ALA A 95 -20.65 20.76 -9.78
CA ALA A 95 -20.32 22.13 -10.14
C ALA A 95 -21.33 22.72 -11.14
N ARG A 96 -21.68 21.95 -12.18
CA ARG A 96 -22.72 22.34 -13.15
C ARG A 96 -24.09 22.56 -12.51
N MET A 97 -24.52 21.62 -11.67
CA MET A 97 -25.86 21.66 -11.08
C MET A 97 -26.02 22.73 -10.01
N ALA A 98 -24.95 23.01 -9.25
CA ALA A 98 -24.96 23.97 -8.14
C ALA A 98 -24.47 25.38 -8.52
N GLY A 99 -24.16 25.63 -9.80
CA GLY A 99 -23.75 26.95 -10.31
C GLY A 99 -22.34 27.38 -9.89
N TYR A 100 -21.47 26.41 -9.56
CA TYR A 100 -20.05 26.71 -9.35
C TYR A 100 -19.33 26.93 -10.68
N GLU A 101 -18.23 27.67 -10.63
CA GLU A 101 -17.34 27.83 -11.76
C GLU A 101 -16.75 26.46 -12.19
N ARG A 102 -16.79 26.22 -13.51
CA ARG A 102 -16.27 24.97 -14.10
C ARG A 102 -14.83 25.16 -14.54
N ASP A 103 -13.98 25.47 -13.59
CA ASP A 103 -12.54 25.74 -13.75
C ASP A 103 -11.64 24.54 -13.42
N GLY A 104 -12.23 23.50 -12.81
CA GLY A 104 -11.51 22.34 -12.30
C GLY A 104 -10.88 22.54 -10.92
N PHE A 105 -10.92 23.73 -10.36
CA PHE A 105 -10.30 24.12 -9.07
C PHE A 105 -11.32 24.44 -7.99
N SER A 106 -12.54 24.80 -8.34
CA SER A 106 -13.59 25.20 -7.41
C SER A 106 -13.93 24.08 -6.41
N TYR A 107 -14.59 24.45 -5.32
CA TYR A 107 -14.86 23.58 -4.17
C TYR A 107 -15.36 22.17 -4.51
N PRO A 108 -16.32 21.93 -5.45
CA PRO A 108 -16.81 20.60 -5.76
C PRO A 108 -15.71 19.65 -6.25
N TYR A 109 -14.71 20.13 -6.99
CA TYR A 109 -13.61 19.32 -7.50
C TYR A 109 -12.64 18.91 -6.38
N VAL A 110 -12.25 19.88 -5.54
CA VAL A 110 -11.36 19.60 -4.40
C VAL A 110 -12.04 18.70 -3.38
N ALA A 111 -13.33 18.95 -3.12
CA ALA A 111 -14.13 18.11 -2.22
C ALA A 111 -14.25 16.67 -2.74
N ALA A 112 -14.51 16.49 -4.04
CA ALA A 112 -14.59 15.16 -4.65
C ALA A 112 -13.30 14.36 -4.45
N VAL A 113 -12.13 14.96 -4.67
CA VAL A 113 -10.83 14.33 -4.45
C VAL A 113 -10.62 13.99 -2.97
N ALA A 114 -10.94 14.90 -2.07
CA ALA A 114 -10.76 14.70 -0.63
C ALA A 114 -11.64 13.56 -0.11
N TYR A 115 -12.93 13.57 -0.44
CA TYR A 115 -13.85 12.50 -0.05
C TYR A 115 -13.52 11.18 -0.74
N GLY A 116 -13.10 11.23 -2.02
CA GLY A 116 -12.62 10.05 -2.74
C GLY A 116 -11.44 9.39 -2.04
N SER A 117 -10.44 10.16 -1.62
CA SER A 117 -9.30 9.67 -0.85
C SER A 117 -9.72 9.04 0.46
N ALA A 118 -10.63 9.66 1.22
CA ALA A 118 -11.14 9.10 2.46
C ALA A 118 -11.85 7.76 2.22
N CYS A 119 -12.65 7.64 1.15
CA CYS A 119 -13.29 6.40 0.74
C CYS A 119 -12.28 5.31 0.37
N TYR A 120 -11.22 5.64 -0.37
CA TYR A 120 -10.14 4.69 -0.68
C TYR A 120 -9.38 4.25 0.58
N GLY A 121 -9.07 5.18 1.50
CA GLY A 121 -8.47 4.83 2.80
C GLY A 121 -9.36 3.88 3.60
N PHE A 122 -10.67 4.12 3.61
CA PHE A 122 -11.62 3.22 4.27
C PHE A 122 -11.71 1.85 3.57
N ALA A 123 -11.70 1.81 2.25
CA ALA A 123 -11.63 0.56 1.48
C ALA A 123 -10.34 -0.22 1.79
N ALA A 124 -9.20 0.48 1.99
CA ALA A 124 -7.96 -0.14 2.45
C ALA A 124 -8.13 -0.85 3.80
N ILE A 125 -8.84 -0.24 4.75
CA ILE A 125 -9.13 -0.85 6.05
C ILE A 125 -10.03 -2.08 5.89
N LEU A 126 -11.07 -2.03 5.06
CA LEU A 126 -11.95 -3.18 4.81
C LEU A 126 -11.19 -4.35 4.18
N LEU A 127 -10.34 -4.08 3.20
CA LEU A 127 -9.47 -5.08 2.56
C LEU A 127 -8.45 -5.64 3.57
N SER A 128 -7.88 -4.81 4.42
CA SER A 128 -6.93 -5.22 5.47
C SER A 128 -7.59 -6.12 6.51
N ILE A 129 -8.82 -5.82 6.92
CA ILE A 129 -9.63 -6.67 7.80
C ILE A 129 -9.92 -8.02 7.12
N ALA A 130 -10.28 -8.00 5.83
CA ALA A 130 -10.54 -9.23 5.08
C ALA A 130 -9.28 -10.10 4.94
N ALA A 131 -8.11 -9.50 4.68
CA ALA A 131 -6.82 -10.19 4.62
C ALA A 131 -6.44 -10.79 5.99
N ALA A 132 -6.58 -10.03 7.08
CA ALA A 132 -6.32 -10.50 8.43
C ALA A 132 -7.28 -11.64 8.81
N ARG A 133 -8.58 -11.51 8.51
CA ARG A 133 -9.57 -12.56 8.75
C ARG A 133 -9.22 -13.86 8.02
N ARG A 134 -8.74 -13.78 6.78
CA ARG A 134 -8.35 -14.97 6.00
C ARG A 134 -7.16 -15.71 6.60
N LEU A 135 -6.18 -15.00 7.16
CA LEU A 135 -4.95 -15.60 7.69
C LEU A 135 -5.05 -15.96 9.18
N VAL A 136 -5.77 -15.18 9.95
CA VAL A 136 -5.77 -15.26 11.42
C VAL A 136 -7.16 -15.64 11.98
N GLY A 137 -8.23 -15.47 11.21
CA GLY A 137 -9.62 -15.76 11.59
C GLY A 137 -10.41 -14.54 12.09
N ASP A 138 -9.74 -13.48 12.53
CA ASP A 138 -10.34 -12.21 12.92
C ASP A 138 -9.40 -11.05 12.54
N GLY A 139 -9.97 -9.88 12.26
CA GLY A 139 -9.22 -8.69 11.88
C GLY A 139 -9.92 -7.38 12.24
N MET A 140 -11.16 -7.46 12.74
CA MET A 140 -12.02 -6.28 12.92
C MET A 140 -11.38 -5.26 13.88
N LEU A 141 -11.05 -5.69 15.09
CA LEU A 141 -10.46 -4.81 16.10
C LEU A 141 -9.09 -4.29 15.63
N ALA A 142 -8.26 -5.16 15.05
CA ALA A 142 -6.96 -4.75 14.52
C ALA A 142 -7.09 -3.69 13.42
N GLY A 143 -8.04 -3.85 12.49
CA GLY A 143 -8.30 -2.86 11.44
C GLY A 143 -8.72 -1.50 12.01
N ILE A 144 -9.61 -1.47 12.99
CA ILE A 144 -10.03 -0.23 13.68
C ILE A 144 -8.83 0.44 14.36
N LEU A 145 -8.04 -0.33 15.11
CA LEU A 145 -6.87 0.19 15.83
C LEU A 145 -5.80 0.74 14.89
N VAL A 146 -5.56 0.06 13.75
CA VAL A 146 -4.63 0.53 12.71
C VAL A 146 -5.18 1.78 12.01
N TRP A 147 -6.48 1.84 11.72
CA TRP A 147 -7.11 3.03 11.15
C TRP A 147 -6.88 4.27 12.02
N ILE A 148 -7.14 4.17 13.34
CA ILE A 148 -7.06 5.31 14.25
C ILE A 148 -5.63 5.54 14.76
N GLY A 149 -4.85 4.46 14.94
CA GLY A 149 -3.52 4.47 15.56
C GLY A 149 -2.35 4.66 14.60
N THR A 150 -2.59 5.00 13.32
CA THR A 150 -1.53 5.22 12.33
C THR A 150 -1.75 6.51 11.53
N PRO A 151 -0.72 7.01 10.81
CA PRO A 151 -0.85 8.19 9.95
C PRO A 151 -1.92 8.08 8.85
N LEU A 152 -2.46 6.90 8.58
CA LEU A 152 -3.58 6.75 7.64
C LEU A 152 -4.76 7.67 8.02
N LEU A 153 -5.06 7.80 9.32
CA LEU A 153 -6.12 8.69 9.80
C LEU A 153 -5.88 10.15 9.34
N PHE A 154 -4.64 10.63 9.43
CA PHE A 154 -4.27 11.97 8.98
C PHE A 154 -4.52 12.14 7.48
N TYR A 155 -4.08 11.17 6.67
CA TYR A 155 -4.21 11.21 5.21
C TYR A 155 -5.61 10.86 4.69
N MET A 156 -6.54 10.49 5.56
CA MET A 156 -7.96 10.36 5.23
C MET A 156 -8.76 11.63 5.56
N TYR A 157 -8.41 12.35 6.63
CA TYR A 157 -9.27 13.41 7.17
C TYR A 157 -8.63 14.80 7.17
N VAL A 158 -7.34 14.91 7.43
CA VAL A 158 -6.66 16.21 7.56
C VAL A 158 -6.04 16.64 6.25
N SER A 159 -5.43 15.72 5.52
CA SER A 159 -4.71 15.98 4.27
C SER A 159 -5.02 14.91 3.20
N PRO A 160 -6.30 14.76 2.83
CA PRO A 160 -6.72 13.67 1.94
C PRO A 160 -6.21 13.77 0.49
N PRO A 161 -5.94 14.94 -0.14
CA PRO A 161 -5.42 15.00 -1.50
C PRO A 161 -3.99 14.48 -1.71
N TYR A 162 -3.32 14.00 -0.64
CA TYR A 162 -2.11 13.19 -0.82
C TYR A 162 -2.43 11.80 -1.36
N SER A 163 -1.46 11.18 -2.04
CA SER A 163 -1.61 9.82 -2.59
C SER A 163 -1.66 8.70 -1.54
N HIS A 164 -1.44 9.00 -0.24
CA HIS A 164 -1.19 7.98 0.78
C HIS A 164 -2.40 7.10 1.11
N ALA A 165 -3.62 7.66 1.14
CA ALA A 165 -4.85 6.87 1.32
C ALA A 165 -5.10 5.95 0.11
N CYS A 166 -4.86 6.45 -1.12
CA CYS A 166 -4.90 5.67 -2.35
C CYS A 166 -3.81 4.58 -2.38
N SER A 167 -2.60 4.88 -1.88
CA SER A 167 -1.50 3.90 -1.74
C SER A 167 -1.88 2.77 -0.78
N ALA A 168 -2.41 3.09 0.40
CA ALA A 168 -2.90 2.07 1.33
C ALA A 168 -3.97 1.15 0.67
N PHE A 169 -4.88 1.74 -0.12
CA PHE A 169 -5.88 0.98 -0.88
C PHE A 169 -5.24 0.07 -1.94
N ALA A 170 -4.36 0.62 -2.78
CA ALA A 170 -3.75 -0.13 -3.86
C ALA A 170 -2.90 -1.31 -3.35
N VAL A 171 -2.13 -1.09 -2.27
CA VAL A 171 -1.36 -2.15 -1.61
C VAL A 171 -2.27 -3.18 -0.93
N ALA A 172 -3.34 -2.75 -0.24
CA ALA A 172 -4.28 -3.67 0.38
C ALA A 172 -5.02 -4.52 -0.67
N LEU A 173 -5.38 -3.92 -1.82
CA LEU A 173 -5.95 -4.64 -2.97
C LEU A 173 -4.96 -5.67 -3.51
N PHE A 174 -3.72 -5.25 -3.78
CA PHE A 174 -2.66 -6.11 -4.29
C PHE A 174 -2.40 -7.31 -3.37
N VAL A 175 -2.24 -7.09 -2.06
CA VAL A 175 -2.06 -8.15 -1.07
C VAL A 175 -3.28 -9.07 -0.99
N THR A 176 -4.50 -8.50 -1.03
CA THR A 176 -5.74 -9.31 -1.00
C THR A 176 -5.88 -10.19 -2.24
N VAL A 177 -5.52 -9.68 -3.43
CA VAL A 177 -5.48 -10.45 -4.67
C VAL A 177 -4.41 -11.53 -4.57
N TRP A 178 -3.19 -11.20 -4.12
CA TRP A 178 -2.14 -12.19 -3.89
C TRP A 178 -2.59 -13.34 -2.99
N LEU A 179 -3.20 -13.03 -1.84
CA LEU A 179 -3.68 -14.05 -0.90
C LEU A 179 -4.75 -14.99 -1.50
N ARG A 180 -5.46 -14.56 -2.53
CA ARG A 180 -6.41 -15.40 -3.28
C ARG A 180 -5.71 -16.23 -4.36
N VAL A 181 -4.85 -15.57 -5.14
CA VAL A 181 -4.16 -16.17 -6.30
C VAL A 181 -3.19 -17.28 -5.87
N ARG A 182 -2.50 -17.11 -4.74
CA ARG A 182 -1.51 -18.06 -4.22
C ARG A 182 -2.09 -19.45 -3.90
N GLU A 183 -3.38 -19.59 -3.79
CA GLU A 183 -4.03 -20.89 -3.51
C GLU A 183 -4.03 -21.81 -4.73
N SER A 184 -4.07 -21.26 -5.95
CA SER A 184 -4.20 -22.04 -7.17
C SER A 184 -3.33 -21.58 -8.37
N TRP A 185 -2.74 -20.39 -8.33
CA TRP A 185 -1.92 -19.81 -9.38
C TRP A 185 -2.49 -20.02 -10.80
N THR A 186 -3.64 -19.40 -11.07
CA THR A 186 -4.28 -19.43 -12.39
C THR A 186 -3.84 -18.25 -13.26
N ILE A 187 -3.97 -18.37 -14.59
CA ILE A 187 -3.68 -17.27 -15.53
C ILE A 187 -4.54 -16.03 -15.21
N GLY A 188 -5.85 -16.19 -15.03
CA GLY A 188 -6.73 -15.08 -14.66
C GLY A 188 -6.37 -14.43 -13.32
N GLY A 189 -5.96 -15.24 -12.34
CA GLY A 189 -5.44 -14.75 -11.06
C GLY A 189 -4.14 -13.96 -11.24
N ALA A 190 -3.20 -14.46 -12.04
CA ALA A 190 -1.95 -13.77 -12.32
C ALA A 190 -2.17 -12.43 -13.06
N ILE A 191 -3.10 -12.39 -14.02
CA ILE A 191 -3.53 -11.15 -14.70
C ILE A 191 -4.07 -10.16 -13.67
N ALA A 192 -4.98 -10.59 -12.79
CA ALA A 192 -5.52 -9.73 -11.75
C ALA A 192 -4.43 -9.19 -10.80
N LEU A 193 -3.46 -10.05 -10.43
CA LEU A 193 -2.32 -9.66 -9.60
C LEU A 193 -1.41 -8.66 -10.32
N GLY A 194 -1.12 -8.89 -11.61
CA GLY A 194 -0.34 -7.97 -12.45
C GLY A 194 -0.99 -6.59 -12.56
N LEU A 195 -2.30 -6.53 -12.83
CA LEU A 195 -3.06 -5.27 -12.90
C LEU A 195 -3.12 -4.55 -11.54
N ALA A 196 -3.34 -5.28 -10.45
CA ALA A 196 -3.30 -4.70 -9.09
C ALA A 196 -1.91 -4.17 -8.74
N GLY A 197 -0.84 -4.88 -9.15
CA GLY A 197 0.55 -4.42 -9.01
C GLY A 197 0.84 -3.18 -9.84
N ALA A 198 0.35 -3.10 -11.07
CA ALA A 198 0.46 -1.91 -11.91
C ALA A 198 -0.23 -0.70 -11.29
N LEU A 199 -1.46 -0.86 -10.79
CA LEU A 199 -2.17 0.19 -10.07
C LEU A 199 -1.37 0.66 -8.84
N MET A 200 -0.86 -0.29 -8.03
CA MET A 200 -0.02 0.01 -6.86
C MET A 200 1.21 0.84 -7.25
N ALA A 201 1.92 0.45 -8.29
CA ALA A 201 3.10 1.15 -8.81
C ALA A 201 2.73 2.53 -9.38
N MET A 202 1.59 2.66 -10.08
CA MET A 202 1.11 3.95 -10.59
C MET A 202 0.66 4.91 -9.51
N VAL A 203 0.12 4.42 -8.38
CA VAL A 203 -0.25 5.30 -7.25
C VAL A 203 1.00 5.83 -6.56
N ARG A 204 2.01 4.96 -6.35
CA ARG A 204 3.32 5.35 -5.83
C ARG A 204 4.37 4.36 -6.31
N GLU A 205 5.35 4.82 -7.08
CA GLU A 205 6.40 3.97 -7.65
C GLU A 205 7.15 3.15 -6.60
N GLN A 206 7.45 3.76 -5.46
CA GLN A 206 8.15 3.09 -4.37
C GLN A 206 7.39 1.87 -3.82
N ASP A 207 6.07 1.84 -3.95
CA ASP A 207 5.26 0.73 -3.46
C ASP A 207 5.39 -0.52 -4.36
N ALA A 208 5.85 -0.36 -5.63
CA ALA A 208 6.12 -1.47 -6.54
C ALA A 208 7.07 -2.53 -5.95
N ILE A 209 7.98 -2.10 -5.06
CA ILE A 209 8.92 -2.99 -4.38
C ILE A 209 8.20 -4.05 -3.52
N LEU A 210 6.98 -3.78 -3.08
CA LEU A 210 6.18 -4.74 -2.30
C LEU A 210 5.77 -5.96 -3.12
N ALA A 211 5.93 -5.93 -4.45
CA ALA A 211 5.78 -7.10 -5.30
C ALA A 211 6.77 -8.24 -4.96
N VAL A 212 7.86 -7.93 -4.25
CA VAL A 212 8.82 -8.94 -3.76
C VAL A 212 8.15 -10.07 -2.99
N GLY A 213 7.11 -9.78 -2.19
CA GLY A 213 6.40 -10.81 -1.43
C GLY A 213 5.74 -11.88 -2.32
N PRO A 214 4.80 -11.53 -3.20
CA PRO A 214 4.20 -12.46 -4.17
C PRO A 214 5.21 -13.13 -5.11
N ILE A 215 6.25 -12.42 -5.53
CA ILE A 215 7.30 -12.98 -6.40
C ILE A 215 8.03 -14.13 -5.67
N VAL A 216 8.48 -13.90 -4.43
CA VAL A 216 9.16 -14.92 -3.62
C VAL A 216 8.22 -16.09 -3.31
N ASP A 217 6.95 -15.84 -2.99
CA ASP A 217 5.96 -16.89 -2.76
C ASP A 217 5.71 -17.73 -4.02
N PHE A 218 5.61 -17.10 -5.19
CA PHE A 218 5.45 -17.78 -6.47
C PHE A 218 6.67 -18.64 -6.84
N VAL A 219 7.88 -18.09 -6.69
CA VAL A 219 9.14 -18.84 -6.92
C VAL A 219 9.23 -20.02 -5.95
N GLY A 220 8.88 -19.84 -4.68
CA GLY A 220 8.83 -20.93 -3.71
C GLY A 220 7.81 -22.02 -4.09
N TYR A 221 6.67 -21.63 -4.67
CA TYR A 221 5.68 -22.58 -5.21
C TYR A 221 6.23 -23.36 -6.41
N LEU A 222 6.92 -22.68 -7.34
CA LEU A 222 7.58 -23.32 -8.50
C LEU A 222 8.62 -24.36 -8.06
N ILE A 223 9.50 -24.01 -7.11
CA ILE A 223 10.54 -24.91 -6.59
C ILE A 223 9.90 -26.16 -5.95
N LYS A 224 8.88 -25.98 -5.11
CA LYS A 224 8.19 -27.09 -4.47
C LYS A 224 7.52 -28.02 -5.48
N SER A 225 6.89 -27.49 -6.52
CA SER A 225 6.26 -28.29 -7.55
C SER A 225 7.28 -29.12 -8.39
N HIS A 226 8.53 -28.67 -8.44
CA HIS A 226 9.65 -29.43 -9.05
C HIS A 226 10.16 -30.55 -8.13
N VAL A 227 10.43 -30.26 -6.87
CA VAL A 227 11.04 -31.18 -5.89
C VAL A 227 10.11 -32.34 -5.55
N THR A 228 8.82 -32.14 -5.38
CA THR A 228 7.85 -33.24 -5.16
C THR A 228 7.77 -34.20 -6.32
N ARG A 229 8.12 -33.77 -7.51
CA ARG A 229 8.20 -34.62 -8.71
C ARG A 229 9.42 -35.58 -8.67
N ASP A 230 10.60 -35.04 -8.34
CA ASP A 230 11.84 -35.88 -8.32
C ASP A 230 11.75 -36.94 -7.23
N SER A 231 11.12 -36.64 -6.10
CA SER A 231 10.90 -37.62 -5.03
C SER A 231 9.95 -38.76 -5.46
N SER A 232 8.88 -38.45 -6.20
CA SER A 232 7.93 -39.46 -6.70
C SER A 232 8.54 -40.31 -7.79
N VAL A 233 9.42 -39.77 -8.64
CA VAL A 233 10.15 -40.53 -9.67
C VAL A 233 11.19 -41.44 -9.03
N SER A 234 11.91 -41.00 -8.01
CA SER A 234 12.91 -41.82 -7.28
C SER A 234 12.25 -42.98 -6.55
N ILE A 235 11.11 -42.83 -5.94
CA ILE A 235 10.37 -43.91 -5.25
C ILE A 235 9.87 -44.94 -6.28
N TYR A 236 9.43 -44.51 -7.46
CA TYR A 236 8.96 -45.42 -8.52
C TYR A 236 10.09 -46.18 -9.19
N GLN A 237 11.30 -45.63 -9.30
CA GLN A 237 12.51 -46.36 -9.80
C GLN A 237 13.07 -47.33 -8.75
N SER A 238 12.99 -47.01 -7.47
CA SER A 238 13.41 -47.87 -6.37
C SER A 238 12.49 -49.09 -6.16
N SER A 239 11.23 -49.03 -6.60
CA SER A 239 10.28 -50.13 -6.50
C SER A 239 10.38 -51.12 -7.65
N ARG A 240 11.18 -50.89 -8.69
CA ARG A 240 11.55 -51.87 -9.71
C ARG A 240 12.79 -52.64 -9.24
N GLY A 241 12.56 -53.64 -8.40
CA GLY A 241 13.58 -54.63 -8.07
C GLY A 241 14.12 -55.36 -9.30
N PRO A 242 15.31 -56.01 -9.23
CA PRO A 242 15.93 -56.66 -10.36
C PRO A 242 15.04 -57.78 -10.91
N THR A 243 14.86 -57.76 -12.22
CA THR A 243 14.12 -58.78 -12.97
C THR A 243 14.71 -60.15 -12.66
N PRO A 244 13.95 -61.19 -12.18
CA PRO A 244 14.49 -62.53 -12.00
C PRO A 244 14.77 -63.14 -13.36
N ALA A 245 15.94 -63.78 -13.46
CA ALA A 245 16.41 -64.50 -14.64
C ALA A 245 15.42 -65.61 -15.01
N ARG A 246 15.16 -65.74 -16.31
CA ARG A 246 14.35 -66.75 -16.96
C ARG A 246 14.93 -68.13 -16.65
N GLY A 247 14.25 -68.91 -15.80
CA GLY A 247 14.41 -70.37 -15.71
C GLY A 247 13.21 -71.04 -16.34
N SER A 248 13.49 -71.92 -17.34
CA SER A 248 12.54 -72.74 -18.07
C SER A 248 11.82 -73.77 -17.19
N LEU A 249 10.51 -73.95 -17.36
CA LEU A 249 9.83 -75.25 -17.42
C LEU A 249 8.32 -75.04 -17.71
N ALA A 250 7.82 -75.80 -18.69
CA ALA A 250 6.44 -75.82 -19.18
C ALA A 250 5.62 -76.90 -18.45
N PRO A 251 4.34 -77.19 -18.88
CA PRO A 251 3.11 -76.49 -18.60
C PRO A 251 2.07 -77.39 -17.86
N SER A 252 1.08 -76.81 -17.21
CA SER A 252 -0.18 -77.53 -16.98
C SER A 252 -1.39 -76.66 -17.18
N ARG A 253 -2.35 -77.20 -17.93
CA ARG A 253 -3.65 -76.66 -18.30
C ARG A 253 -4.55 -76.51 -17.11
N SER A 254 -5.31 -75.39 -16.94
CA SER A 254 -6.79 -75.46 -17.03
C SER A 254 -7.40 -74.05 -16.66
N ALA A 255 -8.31 -73.68 -17.53
CA ALA A 255 -9.63 -73.08 -17.30
C ALA A 255 -9.77 -71.56 -16.94
N ALA A 256 -10.50 -70.96 -17.84
CA ALA A 256 -11.58 -70.00 -17.71
C ALA A 256 -11.29 -68.52 -17.60
N ALA A 257 -11.53 -67.92 -18.72
CA ALA A 257 -12.16 -66.58 -19.01
C ALA A 257 -12.50 -65.64 -17.87
N ALA A 258 -11.91 -64.47 -17.91
CA ALA A 258 -12.59 -63.15 -17.68
C ALA A 258 -11.67 -61.98 -18.05
N GLY A 259 -12.11 -61.17 -19.00
CA GLY A 259 -11.91 -59.73 -19.07
C GLY A 259 -10.48 -59.21 -19.13
N ALA A 260 -9.89 -59.11 -20.32
CA ALA A 260 -8.82 -58.17 -20.58
C ALA A 260 -9.34 -56.75 -20.55
N ALA A 261 -9.03 -56.02 -19.49
CA ALA A 261 -9.09 -54.55 -19.51
C ALA A 261 -7.67 -54.06 -19.80
N ASP A 262 -7.49 -53.44 -20.94
CA ASP A 262 -6.28 -52.77 -21.37
C ASP A 262 -5.79 -51.79 -20.31
N SER A 263 -4.62 -51.97 -19.78
CA SER A 263 -3.91 -50.99 -18.98
C SER A 263 -3.38 -49.91 -19.91
N PRO A 264 -3.76 -48.67 -19.76
CA PRO A 264 -3.19 -47.58 -20.56
C PRO A 264 -1.71 -47.44 -20.24
N THR A 265 -0.96 -47.57 -21.29
CA THR A 265 0.49 -47.44 -21.42
C THR A 265 1.06 -46.22 -20.66
N GLY A 266 2.21 -46.44 -20.00
CA GLY A 266 2.95 -45.47 -19.19
C GLY A 266 3.51 -44.21 -19.91
N ILE A 267 2.88 -43.78 -20.99
CA ILE A 267 3.26 -42.57 -21.78
C ILE A 267 2.62 -41.31 -21.18
N ASN A 268 1.51 -41.40 -20.45
CA ASN A 268 0.77 -40.21 -19.97
C ASN A 268 1.37 -39.53 -18.72
N HIS A 269 2.28 -40.18 -17.98
CA HIS A 269 2.84 -39.61 -16.76
C HIS A 269 3.96 -38.58 -17.01
N TRP A 270 4.67 -38.68 -18.15
CA TRP A 270 5.72 -37.73 -18.54
C TRP A 270 5.14 -36.41 -19.09
N GLN A 271 4.00 -36.49 -19.76
CA GLN A 271 3.33 -35.30 -20.33
C GLN A 271 2.67 -34.39 -19.25
N SER A 272 2.22 -34.97 -18.13
CA SER A 272 1.55 -34.20 -17.08
C SER A 272 2.49 -33.26 -16.31
N GLY A 273 3.73 -33.65 -16.12
CA GLY A 273 4.69 -32.88 -15.32
C GLY A 273 5.34 -31.69 -16.05
N THR A 274 5.70 -31.87 -17.33
CA THR A 274 6.19 -30.77 -18.19
C THR A 274 5.07 -29.79 -18.46
N ALA A 275 3.85 -30.27 -18.66
CA ALA A 275 2.65 -29.43 -18.80
C ALA A 275 2.42 -28.54 -17.57
N THR A 276 2.72 -29.00 -16.35
CA THR A 276 2.56 -28.20 -15.13
C THR A 276 3.59 -27.07 -15.05
N VAL A 277 4.86 -27.31 -15.36
CA VAL A 277 5.89 -26.24 -15.35
C VAL A 277 5.64 -25.22 -16.45
N HIS A 278 5.35 -25.68 -17.68
CA HIS A 278 4.98 -24.75 -18.76
C HIS A 278 3.76 -23.91 -18.42
N ARG A 279 2.74 -24.50 -17.79
CA ARG A 279 1.57 -23.75 -17.31
C ARG A 279 1.96 -22.68 -16.29
N LEU A 280 2.82 -22.99 -15.33
CA LEU A 280 3.25 -22.02 -14.31
C LEU A 280 4.11 -20.89 -14.92
N VAL A 281 4.98 -21.21 -15.89
CA VAL A 281 5.70 -20.18 -16.65
C VAL A 281 4.73 -19.26 -17.38
N LEU A 282 3.71 -19.80 -18.03
CA LEU A 282 2.65 -19.01 -18.69
C LEU A 282 1.88 -18.15 -17.68
N VAL A 283 1.60 -18.65 -16.49
CA VAL A 283 0.98 -17.90 -15.40
C VAL A 283 1.86 -16.69 -15.02
N GLY A 284 3.15 -16.91 -14.81
CA GLY A 284 4.10 -15.81 -14.51
C GLY A 284 4.17 -14.78 -15.63
N LEU A 285 4.29 -15.23 -16.88
CA LEU A 285 4.31 -14.36 -18.06
C LEU A 285 3.02 -13.54 -18.19
N ALA A 286 1.86 -14.16 -17.99
CA ALA A 286 0.57 -13.46 -18.04
C ALA A 286 0.48 -12.35 -17.00
N GLY A 287 0.99 -12.60 -15.77
CA GLY A 287 1.07 -11.56 -14.73
C GLY A 287 2.01 -10.42 -15.10
N CYS A 288 3.20 -10.72 -15.65
CA CYS A 288 4.16 -9.71 -16.10
C CYS A 288 3.60 -8.87 -17.26
N VAL A 289 2.97 -9.49 -18.25
CA VAL A 289 2.34 -8.78 -19.38
C VAL A 289 1.20 -7.90 -18.88
N ALA A 290 0.35 -8.40 -17.98
CA ALA A 290 -0.73 -7.62 -17.40
C ALA A 290 -0.21 -6.43 -16.58
N PHE A 291 0.89 -6.60 -15.84
CA PHE A 291 1.56 -5.49 -15.16
C PHE A 291 2.07 -4.46 -16.17
N ALA A 292 2.79 -4.86 -17.21
CA ALA A 292 3.37 -3.96 -18.20
C ALA A 292 2.28 -3.17 -18.94
N LEU A 293 1.20 -3.83 -19.37
CA LEU A 293 0.06 -3.18 -20.03
C LEU A 293 -0.69 -2.25 -19.06
N GLY A 294 -0.90 -2.69 -17.82
CA GLY A 294 -1.54 -1.88 -16.79
C GLY A 294 -0.73 -0.64 -16.39
N PHE A 295 0.61 -0.71 -16.47
CA PHE A 295 1.52 0.41 -16.15
C PHE A 295 1.74 1.37 -17.34
N LEU A 296 1.25 1.03 -18.54
CA LEU A 296 1.41 1.85 -19.75
C LEU A 296 0.96 3.32 -19.57
N PRO A 297 -0.14 3.65 -18.88
CA PRO A 297 -0.51 5.04 -18.65
C PRO A 297 0.56 5.87 -17.96
N GLN A 298 1.30 5.26 -16.99
CA GLN A 298 2.41 5.93 -16.32
C GLN A 298 3.59 6.15 -17.26
N LEU A 299 3.92 5.15 -18.08
CA LEU A 299 5.01 5.30 -19.08
C LEU A 299 4.71 6.39 -20.09
N LEU A 300 3.47 6.51 -20.54
CA LEU A 300 3.02 7.58 -21.45
C LEU A 300 3.07 8.95 -20.76
N ALA A 301 2.68 9.05 -19.49
CA ALA A 301 2.79 10.27 -18.72
C ALA A 301 4.26 10.70 -18.56
N TYR A 302 5.17 9.75 -18.27
CA TYR A 302 6.60 10.04 -18.23
C TYR A 302 7.15 10.54 -19.56
N LYS A 303 6.79 9.86 -20.66
CA LYS A 303 7.23 10.29 -21.99
C LYS A 303 6.78 11.71 -22.31
N ALA A 304 5.53 12.06 -21.96
CA ALA A 304 4.98 13.39 -22.20
C ALA A 304 5.61 14.46 -21.28
N LEU A 305 5.88 14.14 -20.01
CA LEU A 305 6.44 15.08 -19.04
C LEU A 305 7.96 15.22 -19.17
N ASN A 306 8.68 14.09 -19.29
CA ASN A 306 10.14 14.04 -19.16
C ASN A 306 10.87 13.84 -20.51
N GLY A 307 10.14 13.53 -21.59
CA GLY A 307 10.74 13.18 -22.89
C GLY A 307 11.21 11.73 -23.01
N HIS A 308 11.22 10.95 -21.92
CA HIS A 308 11.62 9.53 -21.88
C HIS A 308 10.67 8.68 -21.03
N TYR A 309 10.72 7.35 -21.17
CA TYR A 309 9.83 6.41 -20.46
C TYR A 309 10.34 6.10 -19.03
N GLY A 310 10.57 7.12 -18.23
CA GLY A 310 11.04 6.97 -16.85
C GLY A 310 10.79 8.21 -16.00
N PRO A 311 10.99 8.11 -14.67
CA PRO A 311 10.82 9.24 -13.75
C PRO A 311 11.83 10.35 -14.06
N SER A 312 11.52 11.57 -13.62
CA SER A 312 12.42 12.72 -13.76
C SER A 312 13.81 12.42 -13.18
N SER A 313 14.86 12.88 -13.86
CA SER A 313 16.24 12.79 -13.38
C SER A 313 16.45 13.45 -12.00
N MET A 314 15.63 14.44 -11.66
CA MET A 314 15.59 15.06 -10.33
C MET A 314 15.15 14.09 -9.22
N VAL A 315 14.35 13.07 -9.54
CA VAL A 315 13.93 12.03 -8.58
C VAL A 315 15.01 10.96 -8.46
N THR A 316 15.55 10.49 -9.58
CA THR A 316 16.54 9.40 -9.58
C THR A 316 17.85 9.78 -8.90
N ARG A 317 18.29 11.04 -9.02
CA ARG A 317 19.48 11.57 -8.35
C ARG A 317 19.38 11.61 -6.82
N LYS A 318 18.16 11.59 -6.27
CA LYS A 318 17.92 11.59 -4.82
C LYS A 318 18.04 10.22 -4.17
N MET A 319 18.41 9.17 -4.92
CA MET A 319 18.54 7.81 -4.41
C MET A 319 20.00 7.49 -4.03
N THR A 320 20.24 7.17 -2.76
CA THR A 320 21.54 6.79 -2.19
C THR A 320 21.52 5.33 -1.75
N TRP A 321 21.53 4.42 -2.73
CA TRP A 321 21.37 2.97 -2.50
C TRP A 321 22.45 2.35 -1.62
N THR A 322 23.67 2.88 -1.63
CA THR A 322 24.83 2.34 -0.90
C THR A 322 24.92 2.80 0.56
N SER A 323 24.14 3.81 0.95
CA SER A 323 24.15 4.39 2.31
C SER A 323 22.74 4.66 2.80
N PRO A 324 21.89 3.63 3.00
CA PRO A 324 20.52 3.81 3.44
C PRO A 324 20.47 4.23 4.92
N HIS A 325 19.63 5.22 5.23
CA HIS A 325 19.29 5.67 6.59
C HIS A 325 18.22 4.75 7.23
N ALA A 326 18.44 3.44 7.19
CA ALA A 326 17.43 2.46 7.58
C ALA A 326 17.06 2.52 9.07
N LEU A 327 18.04 2.76 9.96
CA LEU A 327 17.79 2.89 11.40
C LEU A 327 17.12 4.22 11.72
N GLU A 328 17.53 5.29 11.06
CA GLU A 328 16.96 6.63 11.23
C GLU A 328 15.50 6.68 10.78
N VAL A 329 15.17 6.02 9.66
CA VAL A 329 13.77 5.88 9.19
C VAL A 329 12.90 5.15 10.22
N LEU A 330 13.47 4.26 11.03
CA LEU A 330 12.73 3.56 12.08
C LEU A 330 12.64 4.36 13.38
N ALA A 331 13.75 4.99 13.82
CA ALA A 331 13.88 5.46 15.21
C ALA A 331 14.28 6.93 15.37
N SER A 332 14.45 7.69 14.26
CA SER A 332 14.81 9.11 14.37
C SER A 332 13.63 9.97 14.89
N PRO A 333 13.88 10.98 15.72
CA PRO A 333 12.89 12.03 16.00
C PRO A 333 12.39 12.74 14.74
N ALA A 334 13.23 12.87 13.70
CA ALA A 334 12.84 13.39 12.39
C ALA A 334 12.02 12.34 11.60
N HIS A 335 10.78 12.13 11.98
CA HIS A 335 9.78 11.25 11.33
C HIS A 335 10.11 9.74 11.38
N GLY A 336 10.88 9.25 12.38
CA GLY A 336 11.11 7.81 12.54
C GLY A 336 9.80 7.04 12.77
N PHE A 337 9.63 5.94 12.05
CA PHE A 337 8.37 5.21 11.97
C PHE A 337 7.85 4.75 13.35
N PHE A 338 8.71 4.20 14.20
CA PHE A 338 8.31 3.68 15.49
C PHE A 338 8.03 4.77 16.53
N ILE A 339 8.70 5.91 16.43
CA ILE A 339 8.51 7.01 17.37
C ILE A 339 7.19 7.75 17.07
N TRP A 340 6.89 7.94 15.80
CA TRP A 340 5.63 8.54 15.37
C TRP A 340 4.45 7.58 15.40
N THR A 341 4.69 6.29 15.18
CA THR A 341 3.66 5.25 15.11
C THR A 341 4.06 4.02 15.94
N PRO A 342 4.09 4.13 17.29
CA PRO A 342 4.55 3.03 18.13
C PRO A 342 3.68 1.77 18.03
N LEU A 343 2.42 1.89 17.61
CA LEU A 343 1.55 0.74 17.31
C LEU A 343 2.16 -0.21 16.27
N ALA A 344 2.99 0.32 15.34
CA ALA A 344 3.66 -0.48 14.32
C ALA A 344 4.62 -1.53 14.92
N VAL A 345 5.27 -1.22 16.05
CA VAL A 345 6.14 -2.18 16.75
C VAL A 345 5.34 -3.41 17.16
N LEU A 346 4.17 -3.20 17.77
CA LEU A 346 3.28 -4.29 18.19
C LEU A 346 2.78 -5.11 17.00
N ALA A 347 2.45 -4.45 15.91
CA ALA A 347 2.03 -5.10 14.68
C ALA A 347 3.17 -5.96 14.08
N LEU A 348 4.40 -5.46 14.05
CA LEU A 348 5.57 -6.22 13.57
C LEU A 348 5.90 -7.41 14.48
N VAL A 349 5.78 -7.26 15.80
CA VAL A 349 5.88 -8.40 16.74
C VAL A 349 4.85 -9.47 16.37
N GLY A 350 3.61 -9.07 16.07
CA GLY A 350 2.57 -10.00 15.62
C GLY A 350 2.92 -10.71 14.31
N LEU A 351 3.52 -10.02 13.30
CA LEU A 351 4.00 -10.66 12.08
C LEU A 351 5.13 -11.68 12.36
N VAL A 352 6.08 -11.35 13.24
CA VAL A 352 7.14 -12.28 13.67
C VAL A 352 6.55 -13.52 14.37
N VAL A 353 5.55 -13.33 15.22
CA VAL A 353 4.83 -14.44 15.86
C VAL A 353 4.13 -15.30 14.80
N LEU A 354 3.48 -14.69 13.81
CA LEU A 354 2.83 -15.40 12.70
C LEU A 354 3.82 -16.20 11.87
N ALA A 355 5.01 -15.65 11.60
CA ALA A 355 6.09 -16.34 10.89
C ALA A 355 6.66 -17.53 11.68
N ARG A 356 6.69 -17.44 13.02
CA ARG A 356 7.23 -18.52 13.88
C ARG A 356 6.19 -19.59 14.23
N ARG A 357 4.96 -19.20 14.52
CA ARG A 357 3.91 -20.06 15.06
C ARG A 357 2.74 -20.35 14.12
N GLY A 358 2.71 -19.71 12.95
CA GLY A 358 1.68 -19.91 11.93
C GLY A 358 1.69 -21.32 11.36
N THR A 359 0.59 -21.75 10.77
CA THR A 359 0.50 -23.02 10.04
C THR A 359 1.47 -23.04 8.85
N PRO A 360 1.84 -24.23 8.32
CA PRO A 360 2.69 -24.33 7.12
C PRO A 360 2.21 -23.53 5.92
N VAL A 361 0.91 -23.25 5.82
CA VAL A 361 0.31 -22.44 4.74
C VAL A 361 0.48 -20.94 4.99
N VAL A 362 0.43 -20.50 6.25
CA VAL A 362 0.44 -19.07 6.63
C VAL A 362 1.86 -18.56 6.87
N ARG A 363 2.78 -19.40 7.35
CA ARG A 363 4.18 -19.01 7.63
C ARG A 363 4.89 -18.38 6.42
N PRO A 364 4.81 -18.92 5.19
CA PRO A 364 5.42 -18.29 4.02
C PRO A 364 4.87 -16.88 3.78
N VAL A 365 3.57 -16.69 3.93
CA VAL A 365 2.95 -15.34 3.80
C VAL A 365 3.52 -14.36 4.82
N ALA A 366 3.66 -14.78 6.07
CA ALA A 366 4.21 -13.93 7.12
C ALA A 366 5.69 -13.58 6.86
N LEU A 367 6.49 -14.54 6.34
CA LEU A 367 7.87 -14.29 5.95
C LEU A 367 7.96 -13.31 4.76
N CYS A 368 7.12 -13.49 3.74
CA CYS A 368 7.01 -12.54 2.63
C CYS A 368 6.58 -11.14 3.13
N ALA A 369 5.61 -11.06 4.06
CA ALA A 369 5.19 -9.79 4.65
C ALA A 369 6.33 -9.09 5.41
N LEU A 370 7.14 -9.83 6.18
CA LEU A 370 8.33 -9.28 6.85
C LEU A 370 9.38 -8.83 5.83
N LEU A 371 9.58 -9.57 4.74
CA LEU A 371 10.46 -9.17 3.64
C LEU A 371 9.96 -7.87 2.98
N MET A 372 8.66 -7.74 2.71
CA MET A 372 8.06 -6.51 2.18
C MET A 372 8.33 -5.32 3.10
N VAL A 373 8.18 -5.50 4.43
CA VAL A 373 8.51 -4.44 5.41
C VAL A 373 10.00 -4.10 5.38
N ALA A 374 10.90 -5.10 5.35
CA ALA A 374 12.34 -4.88 5.32
C ALA A 374 12.78 -4.09 4.07
N VAL A 375 12.25 -4.46 2.91
CA VAL A 375 12.55 -3.78 1.65
C VAL A 375 11.98 -2.36 1.65
N GLN A 376 10.78 -2.14 2.21
CA GLN A 376 10.22 -0.78 2.37
C GLN A 376 11.10 0.10 3.27
N ILE A 377 11.67 -0.44 4.35
CA ILE A 377 12.62 0.27 5.22
C ILE A 377 13.87 0.66 4.42
N TYR A 378 14.45 -0.30 3.69
CA TYR A 378 15.64 -0.06 2.87
C TYR A 378 15.41 1.02 1.82
N VAL A 379 14.35 0.91 1.01
CA VAL A 379 14.02 1.89 -0.04
C VAL A 379 13.71 3.27 0.57
N SER A 380 12.92 3.31 1.65
CA SER A 380 12.61 4.58 2.31
C SER A 380 13.85 5.27 2.90
N GLY A 381 14.80 4.49 3.40
CA GLY A 381 16.07 4.99 3.90
C GLY A 381 17.06 5.40 2.82
N SER A 382 16.93 4.84 1.61
CA SER A 382 17.80 5.16 0.47
C SER A 382 17.44 6.47 -0.23
N VAL A 383 16.32 7.11 0.11
CA VAL A 383 15.95 8.41 -0.45
C VAL A 383 16.63 9.52 0.35
N GLU A 384 17.29 10.48 -0.30
CA GLU A 384 17.91 11.65 0.33
C GLU A 384 16.94 12.36 1.31
N SER A 385 15.67 12.53 0.91
CA SER A 385 14.62 13.09 1.75
C SER A 385 13.95 12.04 2.67
N TRP A 386 14.73 11.13 3.27
CA TRP A 386 14.22 10.08 4.15
C TRP A 386 13.44 10.62 5.36
N THR A 387 13.75 11.83 5.81
CA THR A 387 13.05 12.51 6.90
C THR A 387 11.61 12.89 6.56
N VAL A 388 11.22 12.90 5.27
CA VAL A 388 9.89 13.34 4.79
C VAL A 388 9.41 14.66 5.42
N ALA A 389 10.33 15.61 5.60
CA ALA A 389 10.14 16.86 6.32
C ALA A 389 8.84 17.59 5.93
N GLY A 390 8.15 18.15 6.93
CA GLY A 390 6.87 18.85 6.75
C GLY A 390 5.64 17.93 6.58
N ALA A 391 5.82 16.61 6.44
CA ALA A 391 4.74 15.64 6.40
C ALA A 391 4.34 15.17 7.80
N PHE A 392 3.18 14.52 7.94
CA PHE A 392 2.79 13.87 9.18
C PHE A 392 3.32 12.44 9.25
N GLY A 393 4.12 12.13 10.26
CA GLY A 393 4.71 10.81 10.47
C GLY A 393 5.60 10.33 9.32
N GLN A 394 5.99 9.05 9.35
CA GLN A 394 6.70 8.44 8.23
C GLN A 394 5.69 8.00 7.16
N ARG A 395 5.27 8.96 6.34
CA ARG A 395 4.19 8.80 5.35
C ARG A 395 4.41 7.65 4.35
N ARG A 396 5.68 7.27 4.09
CA ARG A 396 6.00 6.17 3.17
C ARG A 396 5.55 4.81 3.67
N PHE A 397 5.30 4.67 4.98
CA PHE A 397 4.84 3.42 5.59
C PHE A 397 3.32 3.29 5.69
N VAL A 398 2.55 4.29 5.25
CA VAL A 398 1.07 4.20 5.18
C VAL A 398 0.64 3.06 4.25
N ALA A 399 1.42 2.79 3.19
CA ALA A 399 1.26 1.63 2.31
C ALA A 399 1.19 0.28 3.06
N LEU A 400 1.87 0.16 4.20
CA LEU A 400 1.93 -1.08 4.99
C LEU A 400 0.69 -1.35 5.84
N THR A 401 -0.36 -0.54 5.76
CA THR A 401 -1.60 -0.66 6.56
C THR A 401 -2.13 -2.10 6.63
N VAL A 402 -2.16 -2.82 5.49
CA VAL A 402 -2.64 -4.21 5.45
C VAL A 402 -1.73 -5.16 6.23
N LEU A 403 -0.42 -5.00 6.16
CA LEU A 403 0.54 -5.83 6.87
C LEU A 403 0.49 -5.56 8.37
N LEU A 404 0.37 -4.28 8.78
CA LEU A 404 0.19 -3.89 10.17
C LEU A 404 -1.11 -4.48 10.74
N THR A 405 -2.19 -4.49 9.96
CA THR A 405 -3.47 -5.08 10.38
C THR A 405 -3.36 -6.58 10.59
N ILE A 406 -2.70 -7.31 9.69
CA ILE A 406 -2.47 -8.76 9.83
C ILE A 406 -1.62 -9.04 11.07
N GLY A 407 -0.55 -8.29 11.27
CA GLY A 407 0.33 -8.47 12.43
C GLY A 407 -0.38 -8.17 13.74
N LEU A 408 -1.08 -7.05 13.84
CA LEU A 408 -1.81 -6.69 15.06
C LEU A 408 -2.94 -7.68 15.36
N ALA A 409 -3.67 -8.17 14.35
CA ALA A 409 -4.68 -9.22 14.52
C ALA A 409 -4.07 -10.50 15.09
N THR A 410 -2.88 -10.87 14.62
CA THR A 410 -2.14 -12.04 15.17
C THR A 410 -1.79 -11.83 16.62
N LEU A 411 -1.24 -10.67 16.98
CA LEU A 411 -0.88 -10.36 18.38
C LEU A 411 -2.11 -10.42 19.28
N LEU A 412 -3.21 -9.78 18.88
CA LEU A 412 -4.46 -9.78 19.64
C LEU A 412 -5.00 -11.21 19.84
N LYS A 413 -4.93 -12.06 18.82
CA LYS A 413 -5.35 -13.46 18.89
C LYS A 413 -4.51 -14.27 19.88
N VAL A 414 -3.17 -14.14 19.84
CA VAL A 414 -2.25 -14.87 20.72
C VAL A 414 -2.42 -14.43 22.18
N LEU A 415 -2.88 -13.21 22.42
CA LEU A 415 -3.14 -12.68 23.75
C LEU A 415 -4.53 -13.08 24.32
N GLN A 416 -5.38 -13.74 23.53
CA GLN A 416 -6.67 -14.25 24.04
C GLN A 416 -6.40 -15.28 25.15
N GLY A 417 -6.98 -15.04 26.33
CA GLY A 417 -6.77 -15.91 27.51
C GLY A 417 -5.42 -15.73 28.22
N ASN A 418 -4.54 -14.86 27.77
CA ASN A 418 -3.25 -14.59 28.39
C ASN A 418 -3.36 -13.49 29.47
N ALA A 419 -2.65 -13.67 30.60
CA ALA A 419 -2.60 -12.69 31.69
C ALA A 419 -2.04 -11.32 31.26
N LEU A 420 -1.23 -11.26 30.21
CA LEU A 420 -0.68 -10.01 29.65
C LEU A 420 -1.68 -9.20 28.81
N ARG A 421 -2.85 -9.77 28.47
CA ARG A 421 -3.86 -9.11 27.63
C ARG A 421 -4.25 -7.71 28.12
N PRO A 422 -4.56 -7.46 29.40
CA PRO A 422 -4.93 -6.12 29.84
C PRO A 422 -3.75 -5.13 29.74
N VAL A 423 -2.54 -5.55 30.04
CA VAL A 423 -1.34 -4.70 29.95
C VAL A 423 -1.09 -4.28 28.49
N VAL A 424 -1.12 -5.24 27.56
CA VAL A 424 -0.94 -4.94 26.13
C VAL A 424 -2.11 -4.11 25.60
N GLY A 425 -3.33 -4.32 26.12
CA GLY A 425 -4.49 -3.49 25.80
C GLY A 425 -4.28 -2.01 26.18
N ILE A 426 -3.73 -1.75 27.36
CA ILE A 426 -3.36 -0.39 27.79
C ILE A 426 -2.29 0.19 26.89
N VAL A 427 -1.24 -0.58 26.56
CA VAL A 427 -0.17 -0.11 25.65
C VAL A 427 -0.74 0.24 24.28
N ILE A 428 -1.62 -0.59 23.72
CA ILE A 428 -2.30 -0.29 22.45
C ILE A 428 -3.11 1.00 22.55
N ALA A 429 -3.89 1.18 23.62
CA ALA A 429 -4.67 2.41 23.83
C ALA A 429 -3.78 3.65 23.90
N LEU A 430 -2.63 3.56 24.58
CA LEU A 430 -1.63 4.64 24.63
C LEU A 430 -1.01 4.92 23.26
N CYS A 431 -0.72 3.89 22.44
CA CYS A 431 -0.22 4.05 21.10
C CYS A 431 -1.24 4.75 20.17
N VAL A 432 -2.51 4.37 20.28
CA VAL A 432 -3.60 5.00 19.53
C VAL A 432 -3.77 6.46 19.97
N TRP A 433 -3.83 6.71 21.28
CA TRP A 433 -3.90 8.06 21.82
C TRP A 433 -2.72 8.93 21.34
N TRP A 434 -1.50 8.38 21.37
CA TRP A 434 -0.30 9.07 20.88
C TRP A 434 -0.47 9.55 19.44
N ASN A 435 -0.92 8.68 18.52
CA ASN A 435 -1.15 9.07 17.13
C ASN A 435 -2.21 10.16 17.00
N VAL A 436 -3.36 10.03 17.68
CA VAL A 436 -4.44 11.03 17.65
C VAL A 436 -3.96 12.37 18.23
N ALA A 437 -3.23 12.34 19.34
CA ALA A 437 -2.68 13.53 19.96
C ALA A 437 -1.64 14.23 19.07
N LEU A 438 -0.75 13.46 18.40
CA LEU A 438 0.18 14.04 17.43
C LEU A 438 -0.55 14.66 16.23
N ILE A 439 -1.63 14.04 15.72
CA ILE A 439 -2.46 14.63 14.65
C ILE A 439 -3.03 15.99 15.10
N ALA A 440 -3.59 16.05 16.31
CA ALA A 440 -4.13 17.28 16.86
C ALA A 440 -3.03 18.34 17.08
N ALA A 441 -1.88 17.96 17.65
CA ALA A 441 -0.74 18.87 17.84
C ALA A 441 -0.19 19.40 16.53
N PHE A 442 -0.08 18.53 15.51
CA PHE A 442 0.38 18.90 14.17
C PHE A 442 -0.60 19.87 13.50
N GLY A 443 -1.91 19.59 13.59
CA GLY A 443 -2.97 20.41 13.03
C GLY A 443 -3.07 21.79 13.68
N THR A 444 -2.88 21.86 15.00
CA THR A 444 -2.97 23.11 15.79
C THR A 444 -1.67 23.91 15.85
N GLY A 445 -0.55 23.37 15.35
CA GLY A 445 0.76 24.04 15.44
C GLY A 445 1.42 23.92 16.82
N LEU A 446 0.93 23.05 17.70
CA LEU A 446 1.49 22.82 19.04
C LEU A 446 2.74 21.93 19.03
N MET A 447 3.22 21.51 17.87
CA MET A 447 4.44 20.74 17.73
C MET A 447 5.29 21.21 16.55
N ASN A 448 6.58 20.95 16.63
CA ASN A 448 7.48 21.11 15.48
C ASN A 448 7.14 20.08 14.40
N ARG A 449 6.95 20.52 13.16
CA ARG A 449 6.59 19.66 12.03
C ARG A 449 7.77 18.93 11.41
N GLN A 450 8.99 19.39 11.68
CA GLN A 450 10.21 18.80 11.12
C GLN A 450 10.75 17.65 11.98
N LYS A 451 10.50 17.71 13.29
CA LYS A 451 10.96 16.68 14.23
C LYS A 451 10.04 16.58 15.43
N LEU A 452 9.96 15.39 16.00
CA LEU A 452 9.30 15.14 17.25
C LEU A 452 10.27 15.45 18.40
N GLU A 453 9.80 16.25 19.35
CA GLU A 453 10.51 16.54 20.60
C GLU A 453 9.86 15.73 21.73
N PRO A 454 10.41 14.54 22.11
CA PRO A 454 9.68 13.55 22.89
C PRO A 454 9.10 14.09 24.18
N ARG A 455 9.87 14.88 24.93
CA ARG A 455 9.46 15.44 26.24
C ARG A 455 8.34 16.47 26.06
N GLN A 456 8.51 17.39 25.12
CA GLN A 456 7.52 18.44 24.85
C GLN A 456 6.25 17.85 24.25
N ASN A 457 6.38 16.96 23.27
CA ASN A 457 5.23 16.35 22.64
C ASN A 457 4.46 15.41 23.60
N ALA A 458 5.14 14.73 24.54
CA ALA A 458 4.46 13.99 25.58
C ALA A 458 3.67 14.91 26.51
N TYR A 459 4.24 16.06 26.92
CA TYR A 459 3.51 17.05 27.71
C TYR A 459 2.28 17.58 26.95
N VAL A 460 2.45 17.93 25.69
CA VAL A 460 1.34 18.37 24.82
C VAL A 460 0.28 17.27 24.72
N ALA A 461 0.66 16.03 24.46
CA ALA A 461 -0.27 14.92 24.25
C ALA A 461 -1.06 14.54 25.50
N PHE A 462 -0.42 14.55 26.68
CA PHE A 462 -1.04 14.02 27.91
C PHE A 462 -1.54 15.12 28.88
N VAL A 463 -1.12 16.38 28.70
CA VAL A 463 -1.51 17.49 29.58
C VAL A 463 -2.25 18.58 28.83
N THR A 464 -1.69 19.11 27.74
CA THR A 464 -2.24 20.28 27.04
C THR A 464 -3.48 19.90 26.22
N LEU A 465 -3.37 18.90 25.35
CA LEU A 465 -4.46 18.51 24.45
C LEU A 465 -5.72 18.00 25.16
N PRO A 466 -5.66 17.20 26.25
CA PRO A 466 -6.88 16.82 26.95
C PRO A 466 -7.70 18.01 27.45
N ARG A 467 -7.02 19.10 27.87
CA ARG A 467 -7.68 20.34 28.33
C ARG A 467 -8.28 21.13 27.18
N MET A 468 -7.67 21.09 26.01
CA MET A 468 -8.09 21.81 24.79
C MET A 468 -9.01 20.97 23.89
N ALA A 469 -9.20 19.69 24.17
CA ALA A 469 -9.90 18.76 23.28
C ALA A 469 -11.32 19.23 22.89
N PRO A 470 -12.17 19.76 23.79
CA PRO A 470 -13.49 20.24 23.40
C PRO A 470 -13.43 21.40 22.41
N ASP A 471 -12.54 22.39 22.65
CA ASP A 471 -12.35 23.54 21.76
C ASP A 471 -11.79 23.11 20.40
N ILE A 472 -10.77 22.26 20.39
CA ILE A 472 -10.17 21.73 19.15
C ILE A 472 -11.21 20.97 18.34
N ALA A 473 -11.99 20.10 18.97
CA ALA A 473 -13.03 19.33 18.31
C ALA A 473 -14.12 20.24 17.72
N TYR A 474 -14.59 21.22 18.49
CA TYR A 474 -15.57 22.20 18.02
C TYR A 474 -15.04 22.99 16.83
N ARG A 475 -13.84 23.56 16.94
CA ARG A 475 -13.21 24.32 15.86
C ARG A 475 -12.96 23.45 14.62
N TYR A 476 -12.55 22.20 14.79
CA TYR A 476 -12.32 21.30 13.68
C TYR A 476 -13.60 20.97 12.91
N LEU A 477 -14.70 20.81 13.59
CA LEU A 477 -16.00 20.49 12.97
C LEU A 477 -16.71 21.72 12.40
N PHE A 478 -16.68 22.85 13.10
CA PHE A 478 -17.55 23.99 12.81
C PHE A 478 -16.82 25.28 12.40
N SER A 479 -15.50 25.38 12.63
CA SER A 479 -14.72 26.61 12.40
C SER A 479 -13.32 26.31 11.88
N ARG A 480 -13.23 25.39 10.94
CA ARG A 480 -11.98 24.77 10.47
C ARG A 480 -10.99 25.80 9.91
N GLU A 481 -11.47 26.85 9.28
CA GLU A 481 -10.63 27.96 8.79
C GLU A 481 -9.77 28.60 9.88
N SER A 482 -10.21 28.56 11.15
CA SER A 482 -9.45 29.11 12.27
C SER A 482 -8.06 28.47 12.44
N PHE A 483 -7.87 27.21 11.98
CA PHE A 483 -6.58 26.54 11.98
C PHE A 483 -5.63 27.02 10.87
N TYR A 484 -6.12 27.80 9.89
CA TYR A 484 -5.38 28.18 8.71
C TYR A 484 -5.13 29.69 8.62
N ARG A 485 -5.91 30.53 9.32
CA ARG A 485 -5.78 32.01 9.30
C ARG A 485 -4.43 32.49 9.82
N ASN A 486 -3.94 31.92 10.90
CA ASN A 486 -2.66 32.31 11.51
C ASN A 486 -1.43 31.94 10.67
N ARG A 487 -1.56 31.04 9.69
CA ARG A 487 -0.45 30.62 8.82
C ARG A 487 -0.26 31.52 7.60
N ARG A 488 -1.23 32.38 7.27
CA ARG A 488 -1.08 33.40 6.22
C ARG A 488 -0.29 34.63 6.69
N ALA A 489 -0.04 34.73 8.00
CA ALA A 489 0.62 35.87 8.62
C ALA A 489 2.08 35.59 9.08
N GLU A 490 2.58 34.37 8.93
CA GLU A 490 4.01 34.08 9.14
C GLU A 490 4.75 34.30 7.82
N PRO A 491 5.80 35.18 7.82
CA PRO A 491 6.58 35.52 6.63
C PRO A 491 7.39 34.38 6.05
#